data_401be4452167c9f99e2e7cd252d10206
#
_entry.id   401be4452167c9f99e2e7cd252d10206
#
_cell.length_a   1.000
_cell.length_b   1.000
_cell.length_c   1.000
_cell.angle_alpha   90.00
_cell.angle_beta   90.00
_cell.angle_gamma   90.00
#
_symmetry.space_group_name_H-M   'P 1'
#
loop_
_entity.id
_entity.type
_entity.pdbx_description
1 polymer ?
#
loop_
_entity_poly.entity_id
_entity_poly.type
_entity_poly.pdbx_seq_one_letter_code
_entity_poly.pdbx_strand_id
1 'polypeptide(L)'
;MKKRKIVILGAGHVGTHCASSLMFRGFAEEIILIDQDEKKAESQALDLDDMGSCFPYKVTIRAGGYEELQDAQILVNAIGRSRRPGETRLDLFEDSMERLKDVIPKIKKSDFHGILISITNPADVVGECLRRKLG
;
A
#
# COMPACT_ATOMS: atom_id res chain seq x y z
N MET A 1 3.31 -24.20 -2.38
CA MET A 1 2.24 -23.26 -1.94
C MET A 1 2.67 -21.83 -2.23
N LYS A 2 1.76 -21.04 -2.79
CA LYS A 2 2.02 -19.59 -2.95
C LYS A 2 2.16 -18.95 -1.57
N LYS A 3 3.19 -18.13 -1.38
CA LYS A 3 3.33 -17.32 -0.16
C LYS A 3 2.16 -16.34 -0.06
N ARG A 4 1.70 -16.09 1.16
CA ARG A 4 0.72 -15.04 1.44
C ARG A 4 1.40 -13.68 1.35
N LYS A 5 1.28 -13.06 0.18
CA LYS A 5 1.90 -11.78 -0.13
C LYS A 5 0.87 -10.64 -0.12
N ILE A 6 1.16 -9.59 0.62
CA ILE A 6 0.39 -8.35 0.67
C ILE A 6 1.26 -7.21 0.19
N VAL A 7 0.75 -6.44 -0.74
CA VAL A 7 1.40 -5.21 -1.22
C VAL A 7 0.67 -4.00 -0.66
N ILE A 8 1.42 -3.03 -0.17
CA ILE A 8 0.89 -1.78 0.38
C ILE A 8 1.43 -0.62 -0.45
N LEU A 9 0.54 0.13 -1.07
CA LEU A 9 0.86 1.37 -1.76
C LEU A 9 0.80 2.53 -0.78
N GLY A 10 1.91 3.22 -0.60
CA GLY A 10 2.08 4.31 0.34
C GLY A 10 2.79 3.87 1.63
N ALA A 11 4.03 4.32 1.81
CA ALA A 11 4.86 4.06 2.98
C ALA A 11 4.81 5.22 4.01
N GLY A 12 3.67 5.90 4.11
CA GLY A 12 3.39 6.90 5.13
C GLY A 12 2.93 6.27 6.44
N HIS A 13 2.40 7.08 7.35
CA HIS A 13 1.93 6.60 8.67
C HIS A 13 0.88 5.50 8.56
N VAL A 14 -0.11 5.67 7.70
CA VAL A 14 -1.20 4.68 7.57
C VAL A 14 -0.68 3.38 6.97
N GLY A 15 0.10 3.45 5.89
CA GLY A 15 0.65 2.25 5.24
C GLY A 15 1.60 1.46 6.14
N THR A 16 2.49 2.14 6.86
CA THR A 16 3.44 1.48 7.78
C THR A 16 2.75 0.92 9.03
N HIS A 17 1.72 1.58 9.56
CA HIS A 17 0.89 1.03 10.63
C HIS A 17 0.09 -0.20 10.16
N CYS A 18 -0.41 -0.19 8.93
CA CYS A 18 -1.04 -1.36 8.35
C CYS A 18 -0.06 -2.53 8.26
N ALA A 19 1.14 -2.29 7.74
CA ALA A 19 2.19 -3.30 7.64
C ALA A 19 2.56 -3.89 9.01
N SER A 20 2.79 -3.06 10.02
CA SER A 20 3.12 -3.52 11.37
C SER A 20 1.99 -4.34 12.00
N SER A 21 0.75 -3.93 11.82
CA SER A 21 -0.42 -4.66 12.35
C SER A 21 -0.57 -6.04 11.70
N LEU A 22 -0.33 -6.15 10.41
CA LEU A 22 -0.35 -7.42 9.68
C LEU A 22 0.79 -8.34 10.14
N MET A 23 1.97 -7.77 10.38
CA MET A 23 3.14 -8.48 10.87
C MET A 23 2.89 -9.06 12.27
N PHE A 24 2.37 -8.26 13.21
CA PHE A 24 2.08 -8.71 14.58
C PHE A 24 1.10 -9.87 14.63
N ARG A 25 0.18 -9.93 13.66
CA ARG A 25 -0.86 -10.97 13.59
C ARG A 25 -0.46 -12.17 12.74
N GLY A 26 0.68 -12.12 12.06
CA GLY A 26 1.13 -13.18 11.18
C GLY A 26 0.21 -13.47 10.00
N PHE A 27 -0.53 -12.47 9.51
CA PHE A 27 -1.47 -12.66 8.40
C PHE A 27 -0.81 -12.80 7.04
N ALA A 28 0.42 -12.31 6.89
CA ALA A 28 1.19 -12.43 5.68
C ALA A 28 2.54 -13.09 5.94
N GLU A 29 3.11 -13.70 4.94
CA GLU A 29 4.50 -14.20 4.94
C GLU A 29 5.44 -13.19 4.31
N GLU A 30 4.91 -12.34 3.43
CA GLU A 30 5.65 -11.30 2.74
C GLU A 30 4.80 -10.03 2.61
N ILE A 31 5.36 -8.90 2.98
CA ILE A 31 4.74 -7.57 2.84
C ILE A 31 5.69 -6.69 2.03
N ILE A 32 5.17 -6.13 0.94
CA ILE A 32 5.91 -5.22 0.08
C ILE A 32 5.39 -3.81 0.28
N LEU A 33 6.28 -2.87 0.54
CA LEU A 33 5.97 -1.44 0.56
C LEU A 33 6.35 -0.81 -0.77
N ILE A 34 5.42 -0.11 -1.39
CA ILE A 34 5.64 0.67 -2.60
C ILE A 34 5.34 2.14 -2.29
N ASP A 35 6.27 3.03 -2.59
CA ASP A 35 6.07 4.47 -2.50
C ASP A 35 6.79 5.15 -3.67
N GLN A 36 6.30 6.30 -4.10
CA GLN A 36 6.99 7.11 -5.11
C GLN A 36 8.37 7.60 -4.61
N ASP A 37 8.52 7.77 -3.30
CA ASP A 37 9.80 7.96 -2.62
C ASP A 37 10.36 6.57 -2.24
N GLU A 38 11.17 6.00 -3.12
CA GLU A 38 11.76 4.67 -2.96
C GLU A 38 12.61 4.57 -1.69
N LYS A 39 13.36 5.61 -1.36
CA LYS A 39 14.20 5.64 -0.14
C LYS A 39 13.35 5.58 1.12
N LYS A 40 12.20 6.24 1.11
CA LYS A 40 11.24 6.18 2.20
C LYS A 40 10.68 4.76 2.36
N ALA A 41 10.29 4.12 1.26
CA ALA A 41 9.80 2.75 1.29
C ALA A 41 10.86 1.77 1.82
N GLU A 42 12.11 1.88 1.35
CA GLU A 42 13.24 1.07 1.81
C GLU A 42 13.51 1.25 3.30
N SER A 43 13.58 2.50 3.77
CA SER A 43 13.83 2.84 5.17
C SER A 43 12.74 2.29 6.10
N GLN A 44 11.48 2.49 5.75
CA GLN A 44 10.35 1.99 6.53
C GLN A 44 10.28 0.45 6.53
N ALA A 45 10.56 -0.16 5.40
CA ALA A 45 10.59 -1.63 5.29
C ALA A 45 11.70 -2.23 6.14
N LEU A 46 12.89 -1.64 6.15
CA LEU A 46 14.01 -2.10 6.96
C LEU A 46 13.70 -2.03 8.46
N ASP A 47 13.15 -0.91 8.93
CA ASP A 47 12.76 -0.74 10.34
C ASP A 47 11.71 -1.77 10.77
N LEU A 48 10.74 -2.06 9.92
CA LEU A 48 9.70 -3.06 10.19
C LEU A 48 10.24 -4.49 10.14
N ASP A 49 11.13 -4.80 9.21
CA ASP A 49 11.73 -6.12 9.08
C ASP A 49 12.63 -6.44 10.29
N ASP A 50 13.42 -5.47 10.75
CA ASP A 50 14.22 -5.56 11.97
C ASP A 50 13.34 -5.81 13.21
N MET A 51 12.23 -5.07 13.33
CA MET A 51 11.26 -5.26 14.40
C MET A 51 10.61 -6.65 14.34
N GLY A 52 10.40 -7.17 13.14
CA GLY A 52 9.81 -8.49 12.90
C GLY A 52 10.58 -9.64 13.55
N SER A 53 11.89 -9.48 13.76
CA SER A 53 12.73 -10.49 14.44
C SER A 53 12.31 -10.75 15.90
N CYS A 54 11.60 -9.83 16.52
CA CYS A 54 11.10 -9.93 17.89
C CYS A 54 9.78 -10.70 18.02
N PHE A 55 9.17 -11.12 16.91
CA PHE A 55 7.85 -11.76 16.91
C PHE A 55 7.92 -13.24 16.54
N PRO A 56 6.92 -14.04 16.99
CA PRO A 56 6.91 -15.48 16.73
C PRO A 56 6.60 -15.84 15.27
N TYR A 57 6.08 -14.90 14.49
CA TYR A 57 5.73 -15.10 13.09
C TYR A 57 6.85 -14.61 12.18
N LYS A 58 7.26 -15.46 11.24
CA LYS A 58 8.25 -15.09 10.25
C LYS A 58 7.55 -14.35 9.10
N VAL A 59 7.66 -13.04 9.09
CA VAL A 59 7.17 -12.16 8.04
C VAL A 59 8.35 -11.38 7.47
N THR A 60 8.53 -11.41 6.15
CA THR A 60 9.53 -10.59 5.46
C THR A 60 8.88 -9.30 4.99
N ILE A 61 9.46 -8.17 5.33
CA ILE A 61 9.00 -6.85 4.88
C ILE A 61 10.11 -6.19 4.08
N ARG A 62 9.81 -5.81 2.85
CA ARG A 62 10.76 -5.12 1.96
C ARG A 62 10.08 -4.11 1.06
N ALA A 63 10.84 -3.17 0.54
CA ALA A 63 10.40 -2.30 -0.55
C ALA A 63 10.40 -3.06 -1.88
N GLY A 64 9.57 -2.65 -2.80
CA GLY A 64 9.50 -3.23 -4.14
C GLY A 64 8.82 -2.30 -5.13
N GLY A 65 8.61 -2.80 -6.33
CA GLY A 65 7.92 -2.12 -7.42
C GLY A 65 6.58 -2.76 -7.75
N TYR A 66 5.93 -2.24 -8.78
CA TYR A 66 4.59 -2.72 -9.20
C TYR A 66 4.60 -4.14 -9.79
N GLU A 67 5.75 -4.66 -10.19
CA GLU A 67 5.93 -6.06 -10.61
C GLU A 67 5.57 -7.05 -9.51
N GLU A 68 5.68 -6.64 -8.26
CA GLU A 68 5.33 -7.45 -7.09
C GLU A 68 3.83 -7.76 -6.96
N LEU A 69 3.01 -7.02 -7.70
CA LEU A 69 1.55 -7.21 -7.69
C LEU A 69 1.11 -8.48 -8.41
N GLN A 70 1.91 -9.00 -9.34
CA GLN A 70 1.54 -10.14 -10.17
C GLN A 70 1.13 -11.38 -9.35
N ASP A 71 1.80 -11.63 -8.24
CA ASP A 71 1.55 -12.78 -7.37
C ASP A 71 0.99 -12.41 -5.99
N ALA A 72 0.65 -11.13 -5.78
CA ALA A 72 0.03 -10.66 -4.54
C ALA A 72 -1.42 -11.08 -4.43
N GLN A 73 -1.86 -11.48 -3.23
CA GLN A 73 -3.26 -11.79 -2.96
C GLN A 73 -4.06 -10.55 -2.58
N ILE A 74 -3.42 -9.61 -1.91
CA ILE A 74 -4.06 -8.36 -1.45
C ILE A 74 -3.17 -7.17 -1.82
N LEU A 75 -3.82 -6.14 -2.33
CA LEU A 75 -3.25 -4.82 -2.54
C LEU A 75 -3.97 -3.83 -1.64
N VAL A 76 -3.25 -3.20 -0.73
CA VAL A 76 -3.77 -2.12 0.12
C VAL A 76 -3.36 -0.78 -0.47
N ASN A 77 -4.33 0.03 -0.84
CA ASN A 77 -4.09 1.41 -1.25
C ASN A 77 -4.16 2.34 -0.03
N ALA A 78 -3.00 2.80 0.42
CA ALA A 78 -2.82 3.78 1.50
C ALA A 78 -2.13 5.06 0.99
N ILE A 79 -2.29 5.36 -0.31
CA ILE A 79 -1.73 6.56 -0.92
C ILE A 79 -2.44 7.78 -0.36
N GLY A 80 -1.67 8.76 0.08
CA GLY A 80 -2.22 10.00 0.60
C GLY A 80 -1.18 10.77 1.39
N ARG A 81 -1.57 11.93 1.84
CA ARG A 81 -0.79 12.75 2.76
C ARG A 81 -1.69 13.35 3.83
N SER A 82 -1.08 13.78 4.89
CA SER A 82 -1.79 14.55 5.92
C SER A 82 -2.27 15.89 5.37
N ARG A 83 -3.43 16.32 5.86
CA ARG A 83 -3.97 17.65 5.54
C ARG A 83 -3.06 18.73 6.13
N ARG A 84 -2.76 19.74 5.34
CA ARG A 84 -2.02 20.93 5.80
C ARG A 84 -2.99 21.93 6.42
N PRO A 85 -2.50 22.79 7.33
CA PRO A 85 -3.32 23.88 7.84
C PRO A 85 -3.92 24.74 6.70
N GLY A 86 -5.23 25.00 6.77
CA GLY A 86 -5.95 25.77 5.76
C GLY A 86 -6.46 25.00 4.52
N GLU A 87 -6.07 23.74 4.36
CA GLU A 87 -6.59 22.89 3.27
C GLU A 87 -7.98 22.36 3.58
N THR A 88 -8.79 22.22 2.55
CA THR A 88 -10.10 21.58 2.60
C THR A 88 -10.01 20.07 2.34
N ARG A 89 -11.09 19.35 2.55
CA ARG A 89 -11.19 17.93 2.13
C ARG A 89 -11.19 17.79 0.60
N LEU A 90 -11.65 18.80 -0.11
CA LEU A 90 -11.66 18.83 -1.57
C LEU A 90 -10.23 18.90 -2.13
N ASP A 91 -9.37 19.72 -1.50
CA ASP A 91 -7.94 19.81 -1.89
C ASP A 91 -7.24 18.46 -1.75
N LEU A 92 -7.50 17.74 -0.67
CA LEU A 92 -6.97 16.38 -0.48
C LEU A 92 -7.52 15.37 -1.50
N PHE A 93 -8.78 15.51 -1.87
CA PHE A 93 -9.39 14.67 -2.89
C PHE A 93 -8.71 14.88 -4.25
N GLU A 94 -8.50 16.12 -4.65
CA GLU A 94 -7.82 16.46 -5.90
C GLU A 94 -6.39 15.89 -5.95
N ASP A 95 -5.63 16.04 -4.85
CA ASP A 95 -4.28 15.46 -4.72
C ASP A 95 -4.31 13.92 -4.82
N SER A 96 -5.25 13.28 -4.15
CA SER A 96 -5.41 11.83 -4.21
C SER A 96 -5.76 11.35 -5.62
N MET A 97 -6.65 12.05 -6.30
CA MET A 97 -7.04 11.72 -7.68
C MET A 97 -5.88 11.91 -8.67
N GLU A 98 -5.07 12.93 -8.48
CA GLU A 98 -3.88 13.15 -9.31
C GLU A 98 -2.87 12.00 -9.16
N ARG A 99 -2.62 11.57 -7.93
CA ARG A 99 -1.74 10.42 -7.65
C ARG A 99 -2.29 9.12 -8.24
N LEU A 100 -3.59 8.91 -8.17
CA LEU A 100 -4.25 7.72 -8.74
C LEU A 100 -4.14 7.66 -10.27
N LYS A 101 -4.09 8.78 -10.97
CA LYS A 101 -3.86 8.80 -12.43
C LYS A 101 -2.54 8.16 -12.82
N ASP A 102 -1.51 8.31 -11.99
CA ASP A 102 -0.21 7.67 -12.21
C ASP A 102 -0.18 6.19 -11.79
N VAL A 103 -0.90 5.85 -10.74
CA VAL A 103 -0.90 4.52 -10.12
C VAL A 103 -1.77 3.51 -10.88
N ILE A 104 -2.95 3.90 -11.32
CA ILE A 104 -3.91 3.01 -11.99
C ILE A 104 -3.32 2.31 -13.21
N PRO A 105 -2.63 2.99 -14.14
CA PRO A 105 -1.99 2.32 -15.27
C PRO A 105 -0.93 1.30 -14.86
N LYS A 106 -0.19 1.56 -13.78
CA LYS A 106 0.83 0.66 -13.25
C LYS A 106 0.21 -0.62 -12.66
N ILE A 107 -0.91 -0.48 -11.93
CA ILE A 107 -1.67 -1.64 -11.43
C ILE A 107 -2.19 -2.48 -12.60
N LYS A 108 -2.78 -1.85 -13.62
CA LYS A 108 -3.26 -2.57 -14.81
C LYS A 108 -2.15 -3.36 -15.51
N LYS A 109 -0.99 -2.74 -15.67
CA LYS A 109 0.17 -3.36 -16.33
C LYS A 109 0.74 -4.53 -15.53
N SER A 110 0.55 -4.57 -14.22
CA SER A 110 1.10 -5.61 -13.34
C SER A 110 0.36 -6.94 -13.39
N ASP A 111 -0.76 -7.01 -14.10
CA ASP A 111 -1.62 -8.22 -14.15
C ASP A 111 -2.10 -8.68 -12.77
N PHE A 112 -2.45 -7.73 -11.92
CA PHE A 112 -2.95 -8.00 -10.57
C PHE A 112 -4.38 -8.55 -10.61
N HIS A 113 -4.60 -9.69 -9.95
CA HIS A 113 -5.89 -10.39 -9.88
C HIS A 113 -6.39 -10.63 -8.45
N GLY A 114 -5.73 -10.03 -7.45
CA GLY A 114 -6.09 -10.16 -6.05
C GLY A 114 -7.21 -9.23 -5.62
N ILE A 115 -7.34 -9.07 -4.31
CA ILE A 115 -8.31 -8.17 -3.68
C ILE A 115 -7.65 -6.82 -3.43
N LEU A 116 -8.26 -5.73 -3.93
CA LEU A 116 -7.82 -4.38 -3.63
C LEU A 116 -8.65 -3.80 -2.48
N ILE A 117 -7.96 -3.35 -1.43
CA ILE A 117 -8.55 -2.65 -0.29
C ILE A 117 -8.04 -1.21 -0.29
N SER A 118 -8.93 -0.25 -0.43
CA SER A 118 -8.57 1.17 -0.39
C SER A 118 -8.93 1.79 0.94
N ILE A 119 -7.93 2.36 1.61
CA ILE A 119 -8.07 3.11 2.86
C ILE A 119 -7.72 4.60 2.68
N THR A 120 -7.46 5.02 1.45
CA THR A 120 -7.23 6.43 1.09
C THR A 120 -8.52 7.21 1.18
N ASN A 121 -8.51 8.33 1.90
CA ASN A 121 -9.67 9.22 2.02
C ASN A 121 -9.78 10.20 0.84
N PRO A 122 -11.01 10.52 0.41
CA PRO A 122 -12.31 9.96 0.83
C PRO A 122 -12.50 8.52 0.31
N ALA A 123 -12.63 7.56 1.24
CA ALA A 123 -12.50 6.13 0.93
C ALA A 123 -13.57 5.60 -0.05
N ASP A 124 -14.80 6.04 0.07
CA ASP A 124 -15.91 5.67 -0.81
C ASP A 124 -15.69 6.15 -2.25
N VAL A 125 -15.27 7.40 -2.42
CA VAL A 125 -15.04 7.99 -3.75
C VAL A 125 -13.80 7.40 -4.42
N VAL A 126 -12.71 7.27 -3.66
CA VAL A 126 -11.47 6.66 -4.15
C VAL A 126 -11.70 5.19 -4.51
N GLY A 127 -12.41 4.45 -3.66
CA GLY A 127 -12.77 3.05 -3.90
C GLY A 127 -13.60 2.88 -5.17
N GLU A 128 -14.61 3.71 -5.37
CA GLU A 128 -15.45 3.68 -6.58
C GLU A 128 -14.66 4.06 -7.85
N CYS A 129 -13.76 5.03 -7.74
CA CYS A 129 -12.86 5.39 -8.85
C CYS A 129 -11.98 4.20 -9.26
N LEU A 130 -11.36 3.54 -8.29
CA LEU A 130 -10.52 2.36 -8.52
C LEU A 130 -11.34 1.22 -9.15
N ARG A 131 -12.53 0.95 -8.62
CA ARG A 131 -13.44 -0.07 -9.16
C ARG A 131 -13.77 0.18 -10.63
N ARG A 132 -14.12 1.41 -10.99
CA ARG A 132 -14.47 1.77 -12.37
C ARG A 132 -13.28 1.70 -13.33
N LYS A 133 -12.10 2.06 -12.86
CA LYS A 133 -10.89 2.16 -13.70
C LYS A 133 -10.15 0.84 -13.84
N LEU A 134 -10.20 -0.01 -12.82
CA LEU A 134 -9.52 -1.30 -12.83
C LEU A 134 -10.43 -2.46 -13.29
N GLY A 135 -11.72 -2.29 -13.20
CA GLY A 135 -12.70 -3.33 -13.53
C GLY A 135 -13.03 -4.17 -12.33
#